data_56c0c3735243217dc84f4b88cb1c2347
#
_entry.id   56c0c3735243217dc84f4b88cb1c2347
#
_cell.length_a   1.000
_cell.length_b   1.000
_cell.length_c   1.000
_cell.angle_alpha   90.00
_cell.angle_beta   90.00
_cell.angle_gamma   90.00
#
_symmetry.space_group_name_H-M   'P 1'
#
loop_
_entity.id
_entity.type
_entity.pdbx_description
1 polymer ?
#
loop_
_entity_poly.entity_id
_entity_poly.type
_entity_poly.pdbx_seq_one_letter_code
_entity_poly.pdbx_strand_id
1 'polypeptide(L)'
;MRLIMLGTGMAMVTKCYNTCFVLADDAGSFMVDGGGGNGIFRQAEAAGVKIAEIRDFFLTHKHTDHILGMIWVLRMVTERLHAGWVTGEYRFYGHEEVIRLLKSFAEGLFKPALLKQMEENVRFITVEDGETRRIMGRNVTFFDIGSVKAKQFGFTMELEAGGKERLTCCGDEPLKACGQQYAEGARWLLHEAFCEDAQEAFFHAHEYFHSTVKEACETAERLGVKNLVLYHSEDVFLEERKRRYLAEGRQFFSGGLYVPDDLEVIELI
;
A
#
# COMPACT_ATOMS: atom_id res chain seq x y z
N MET A 1 0.60 -15.74 6.31
CA MET A 1 1.02 -14.36 5.92
C MET A 1 0.19 -13.37 6.69
N ARG A 2 0.80 -12.27 7.14
CA ARG A 2 0.12 -11.19 7.88
C ARG A 2 0.12 -9.92 7.06
N LEU A 3 -1.00 -9.19 7.07
CA LEU A 3 -1.10 -7.81 6.63
C LEU A 3 -1.06 -6.92 7.87
N ILE A 4 -0.08 -6.06 7.98
CA ILE A 4 0.12 -5.12 9.08
C ILE A 4 -0.15 -3.72 8.54
N MET A 5 -1.29 -3.14 8.91
CA MET A 5 -1.67 -1.79 8.48
C MET A 5 -0.91 -0.75 9.31
N LEU A 6 0.06 -0.07 8.74
CA LEU A 6 0.80 0.99 9.43
C LEU A 6 0.02 2.31 9.42
N GLY A 7 -0.80 2.53 8.40
CA GLY A 7 -1.69 3.66 8.27
C GLY A 7 -2.87 3.34 7.36
N THR A 8 -4.01 3.95 7.62
CA THR A 8 -5.29 3.65 6.95
C THR A 8 -5.96 4.86 6.34
N GLY A 9 -5.42 6.06 6.58
CA GLY A 9 -6.04 7.32 6.20
C GLY A 9 -5.69 7.84 4.81
N MET A 10 -6.56 8.66 4.24
CA MET A 10 -6.35 9.40 3.00
C MET A 10 -5.35 10.56 3.20
N ALA A 11 -5.09 11.35 2.16
CA ALA A 11 -4.05 12.39 2.15
C ALA A 11 -4.12 13.40 3.31
N MET A 12 -5.31 13.90 3.62
CA MET A 12 -5.47 15.05 4.55
C MET A 12 -5.85 14.66 5.98
N VAL A 13 -5.71 13.39 6.35
CA VAL A 13 -6.00 12.92 7.71
C VAL A 13 -5.04 13.50 8.74
N THR A 14 -5.52 13.68 9.95
CA THR A 14 -4.76 14.20 11.10
C THR A 14 -4.85 13.34 12.35
N LYS A 15 -5.83 12.43 12.41
CA LYS A 15 -6.09 11.55 13.56
C LYS A 15 -5.58 10.13 13.37
N CYS A 16 -5.30 9.73 12.14
CA CYS A 16 -4.65 8.47 11.79
C CYS A 16 -3.46 8.73 10.87
N TYR A 17 -2.70 7.70 10.51
CA TYR A 17 -1.59 7.83 9.60
C TYR A 17 -2.02 7.54 8.14
N ASN A 18 -1.32 8.16 7.18
CA ASN A 18 -1.61 7.93 5.77
C ASN A 18 -1.35 6.47 5.36
N THR A 19 -2.09 6.02 4.37
CA THR A 19 -2.10 4.63 3.91
C THR A 19 -0.71 4.08 3.60
N CYS A 20 -0.34 3.06 4.33
CA CYS A 20 0.82 2.22 4.06
C CYS A 20 0.72 0.94 4.88
N PHE A 21 1.33 -0.14 4.42
CA PHE A 21 1.24 -1.43 5.09
C PHE A 21 2.45 -2.33 4.82
N VAL A 22 2.55 -3.41 5.58
CA VAL A 22 3.56 -4.45 5.40
C VAL A 22 2.87 -5.81 5.27
N LEU A 23 3.22 -6.56 4.22
CA LEU A 23 2.97 -7.99 4.13
C LEU A 23 4.17 -8.72 4.72
N ALA A 24 3.96 -9.65 5.65
CA ALA A 24 5.04 -10.33 6.35
C ALA A 24 4.73 -11.79 6.64
N ASP A 25 5.72 -12.65 6.51
CA ASP A 25 5.72 -14.04 6.99
C ASP A 25 7.17 -14.53 7.22
N ASP A 26 7.34 -15.85 7.35
CA ASP A 26 8.66 -16.46 7.58
C ASP A 26 9.64 -16.29 6.41
N ALA A 27 9.15 -16.01 5.19
CA ALA A 27 9.99 -15.78 4.01
C ALA A 27 10.52 -14.35 3.92
N GLY A 28 9.96 -13.41 4.70
CA GLY A 28 10.39 -12.00 4.72
C GLY A 28 9.25 -11.02 4.87
N SER A 29 9.51 -9.79 4.43
CA SER A 29 8.54 -8.70 4.47
C SER A 29 8.59 -7.85 3.21
N PHE A 30 7.43 -7.37 2.78
CA PHE A 30 7.22 -6.49 1.64
C PHE A 30 6.41 -5.27 2.10
N MET A 31 7.00 -4.09 2.03
CA MET A 31 6.36 -2.84 2.45
C MET A 31 5.80 -2.10 1.24
N VAL A 32 4.56 -1.62 1.37
CA VAL A 32 3.85 -0.87 0.34
C VAL A 32 3.56 0.52 0.85
N ASP A 33 4.09 1.50 0.13
CA ASP A 33 4.09 2.93 0.45
C ASP A 33 4.66 3.28 1.84
N GLY A 34 4.87 4.56 2.09
CA GLY A 34 5.50 5.04 3.33
C GLY A 34 4.65 6.02 4.13
N GLY A 35 3.47 6.37 3.62
CA GLY A 35 2.69 7.44 4.22
C GLY A 35 3.30 8.82 4.00
N GLY A 36 2.81 9.83 4.71
CA GLY A 36 3.08 11.25 4.49
C GLY A 36 4.37 11.80 5.11
N GLY A 37 5.22 10.99 5.73
CA GLY A 37 6.47 11.51 6.28
C GLY A 37 7.16 10.62 7.32
N ASN A 38 7.95 11.25 8.21
CA ASN A 38 8.75 10.51 9.22
C ASN A 38 7.91 9.81 10.29
N GLY A 39 6.62 10.08 10.36
CA GLY A 39 5.67 9.35 11.22
C GLY A 39 5.70 7.84 10.97
N ILE A 40 6.15 7.40 9.79
CA ILE A 40 6.33 5.98 9.45
C ILE A 40 7.20 5.23 10.48
N PHE A 41 8.20 5.88 11.06
CA PHE A 41 9.05 5.25 12.05
C PHE A 41 8.31 4.96 13.36
N ARG A 42 7.46 5.90 13.80
CA ARG A 42 6.61 5.69 14.97
C ARG A 42 5.59 4.60 14.73
N GLN A 43 4.96 4.58 13.55
CA GLN A 43 4.00 3.54 13.17
C GLN A 43 4.65 2.16 13.13
N ALA A 44 5.82 2.05 12.51
CA ALA A 44 6.55 0.79 12.45
C ALA A 44 6.99 0.30 13.83
N GLU A 45 7.50 1.19 14.69
CA GLU A 45 7.89 0.86 16.07
C GLU A 45 6.70 0.35 16.89
N ALA A 46 5.56 1.07 16.81
CA ALA A 46 4.34 0.70 17.51
C ALA A 46 3.75 -0.64 17.02
N ALA A 47 3.89 -0.94 15.72
CA ALA A 47 3.49 -2.22 15.13
C ALA A 47 4.53 -3.36 15.33
N GLY A 48 5.68 -3.09 15.96
CA GLY A 48 6.76 -4.06 16.09
C GLY A 48 7.47 -4.40 14.78
N VAL A 49 7.33 -3.54 13.75
CA VAL A 49 7.95 -3.72 12.43
C VAL A 49 9.33 -3.09 12.40
N LYS A 50 10.34 -3.89 12.10
CA LYS A 50 11.72 -3.41 11.94
C LYS A 50 12.00 -3.09 10.47
N ILE A 51 11.72 -1.87 10.04
CA ILE A 51 11.88 -1.43 8.64
C ILE A 51 13.27 -1.79 8.06
N ALA A 52 14.33 -1.71 8.87
CA ALA A 52 15.68 -2.03 8.42
C ALA A 52 15.89 -3.52 8.04
N GLU A 53 15.02 -4.40 8.48
CA GLU A 53 15.02 -5.82 8.12
C GLU A 53 14.22 -6.10 6.83
N ILE A 54 13.38 -5.17 6.38
CA ILE A 54 12.62 -5.25 5.12
C ILE A 54 13.57 -5.03 3.96
N ARG A 55 13.47 -5.87 2.92
CA ARG A 55 14.33 -5.82 1.74
C ARG A 55 13.62 -5.35 0.48
N ASP A 56 12.30 -5.44 0.47
CA ASP A 56 11.47 -5.14 -0.70
C ASP A 56 10.44 -4.06 -0.35
N PHE A 57 10.44 -2.97 -1.12
CA PHE A 57 9.57 -1.81 -0.95
C PHE A 57 8.89 -1.50 -2.27
N PHE A 58 7.60 -1.25 -2.25
CA PHE A 58 6.85 -0.85 -3.44
C PHE A 58 6.21 0.52 -3.22
N LEU A 59 6.35 1.39 -4.23
CA LEU A 59 5.68 2.67 -4.29
C LEU A 59 4.59 2.61 -5.35
N THR A 60 3.36 2.78 -4.93
CA THR A 60 2.20 2.76 -5.82
C THR A 60 2.22 3.96 -6.76
N HIS A 61 2.47 5.17 -6.23
CA HIS A 61 2.50 6.42 -6.97
C HIS A 61 3.19 7.58 -6.21
N LYS A 62 3.16 8.78 -6.79
CA LYS A 62 3.96 9.93 -6.36
C LYS A 62 3.28 10.89 -5.39
N HIS A 63 2.02 10.68 -4.98
CA HIS A 63 1.37 11.61 -4.06
C HIS A 63 2.10 11.67 -2.71
N THR A 64 1.99 12.82 -2.07
CA THR A 64 2.78 13.15 -0.86
C THR A 64 2.51 12.21 0.31
N ASP A 65 1.28 11.74 0.43
CA ASP A 65 0.82 10.81 1.46
C ASP A 65 1.25 9.34 1.23
N HIS A 66 1.96 9.05 0.15
CA HIS A 66 2.54 7.75 -0.18
C HIS A 66 4.08 7.81 -0.24
N ILE A 67 4.65 8.80 -0.95
CA ILE A 67 6.08 8.84 -1.24
C ILE A 67 6.93 9.46 -0.12
N LEU A 68 6.41 10.43 0.64
CA LEU A 68 7.27 11.18 1.58
C LEU A 68 7.80 10.30 2.71
N GLY A 69 7.04 9.33 3.20
CA GLY A 69 7.54 8.34 4.14
C GLY A 69 8.63 7.45 3.54
N MET A 70 8.54 7.12 2.24
CA MET A 70 9.57 6.32 1.56
C MET A 70 10.91 7.04 1.43
N ILE A 71 10.94 8.37 1.30
CA ILE A 71 12.19 9.15 1.38
C ILE A 71 12.86 8.98 2.75
N TRP A 72 12.06 8.98 3.82
CA TRP A 72 12.58 8.75 5.17
C TRP A 72 13.07 7.31 5.35
N VAL A 73 12.36 6.33 4.80
CA VAL A 73 12.78 4.91 4.81
C VAL A 73 14.11 4.76 4.06
N LEU A 74 14.22 5.29 2.84
CA LEU A 74 15.44 5.23 2.05
C LEU A 74 16.62 5.90 2.76
N ARG A 75 16.38 7.06 3.38
CA ARG A 75 17.39 7.74 4.20
C ARG A 75 17.86 6.87 5.37
N MET A 76 16.95 6.31 6.14
CA MET A 76 17.26 5.46 7.28
C MET A 76 18.06 4.22 6.85
N VAL A 77 17.66 3.58 5.75
CA VAL A 77 18.37 2.42 5.19
C VAL A 77 19.82 2.80 4.83
N THR A 78 20.00 3.91 4.11
CA THR A 78 21.35 4.35 3.69
C THR A 78 22.21 4.81 4.87
N GLU A 79 21.63 5.44 5.90
CA GLU A 79 22.36 5.77 7.14
C GLU A 79 22.81 4.52 7.89
N ARG A 80 21.96 3.48 7.99
CA ARG A 80 22.30 2.23 8.67
C ARG A 80 23.36 1.41 7.89
N LEU A 81 23.28 1.42 6.57
CA LEU A 81 24.32 0.83 5.70
C LEU A 81 25.64 1.56 5.91
N HIS A 82 25.63 2.89 5.92
CA HIS A 82 26.85 3.70 6.15
C HIS A 82 27.47 3.45 7.53
N ALA A 83 26.65 3.28 8.55
CA ALA A 83 27.09 2.96 9.91
C ALA A 83 27.54 1.49 10.10
N GLY A 84 27.33 0.63 9.09
CA GLY A 84 27.61 -0.79 9.19
C GLY A 84 26.65 -1.59 10.09
N TRP A 85 25.50 -1.02 10.41
CA TRP A 85 24.49 -1.69 11.26
C TRP A 85 23.65 -2.71 10.51
N VAL A 86 23.57 -2.55 9.20
CA VAL A 86 22.92 -3.50 8.29
C VAL A 86 23.80 -3.71 7.06
N THR A 87 23.59 -4.83 6.36
CA THR A 87 24.29 -5.18 5.13
C THR A 87 23.33 -5.76 4.11
N GLY A 88 23.76 -5.85 2.86
CA GLY A 88 22.99 -6.47 1.78
C GLY A 88 22.13 -5.47 1.00
N GLU A 89 21.44 -6.00 0.03
CA GLU A 89 20.71 -5.23 -0.97
C GLU A 89 19.30 -4.87 -0.50
N TYR A 90 18.85 -3.66 -0.84
CA TYR A 90 17.49 -3.18 -0.67
C TYR A 90 16.87 -2.84 -2.03
N ARG A 91 15.64 -3.24 -2.28
CA ARG A 91 14.95 -3.10 -3.56
C ARG A 91 13.73 -2.22 -3.44
N PHE A 92 13.66 -1.16 -4.26
CA PHE A 92 12.52 -0.25 -4.35
C PHE A 92 11.89 -0.41 -5.72
N TYR A 93 10.67 -0.90 -5.76
CA TYR A 93 9.88 -1.13 -6.95
C TYR A 93 8.88 0.01 -7.17
N GLY A 94 8.58 0.31 -8.42
CA GLY A 94 7.55 1.28 -8.79
C GLY A 94 7.59 1.54 -10.29
N HIS A 95 6.60 2.21 -10.84
CA HIS A 95 6.67 2.66 -12.23
C HIS A 95 7.74 3.75 -12.41
N GLU A 96 8.16 3.99 -13.65
CA GLU A 96 9.30 4.87 -13.97
C GLU A 96 9.21 6.25 -13.29
N GLU A 97 8.04 6.89 -13.34
CA GLU A 97 7.86 8.25 -12.81
C GLU A 97 8.10 8.32 -11.30
N VAL A 98 7.53 7.38 -10.52
CA VAL A 98 7.69 7.39 -9.05
C VAL A 98 9.11 7.03 -8.63
N ILE A 99 9.75 6.08 -9.31
CA ILE A 99 11.15 5.71 -9.07
C ILE A 99 12.08 6.89 -9.38
N ARG A 100 11.88 7.56 -10.51
CA ARG A 100 12.66 8.75 -10.87
C ARG A 100 12.52 9.85 -9.81
N LEU A 101 11.30 10.11 -9.34
CA LEU A 101 11.05 11.12 -8.31
C LEU A 101 11.71 10.76 -6.98
N LEU A 102 11.60 9.50 -6.53
CA LEU A 102 12.26 9.02 -5.30
C LEU A 102 13.77 9.24 -5.36
N LYS A 103 14.40 8.90 -6.50
CA LYS A 103 15.84 9.13 -6.72
C LYS A 103 16.18 10.62 -6.68
N SER A 104 15.41 11.47 -7.37
CA SER A 104 15.64 12.93 -7.41
C SER A 104 15.57 13.55 -6.02
N PHE A 105 14.63 13.12 -5.16
CA PHE A 105 14.58 13.53 -3.76
C PHE A 105 15.83 13.11 -2.99
N ALA A 106 16.27 11.87 -3.14
CA ALA A 106 17.48 11.40 -2.48
C ALA A 106 18.72 12.19 -2.94
N GLU A 107 18.88 12.39 -4.24
CA GLU A 107 19.98 13.16 -4.82
C GLU A 107 20.03 14.62 -4.32
N GLY A 108 18.86 15.25 -4.15
CA GLY A 108 18.76 16.61 -3.63
C GLY A 108 18.91 16.76 -2.12
N LEU A 109 18.67 15.70 -1.35
CA LEU A 109 18.56 15.78 0.11
C LEU A 109 19.69 15.05 0.86
N PHE A 110 20.31 14.04 0.26
CA PHE A 110 21.25 13.17 0.96
C PHE A 110 22.69 13.66 0.84
N LYS A 111 23.47 13.42 1.89
CA LYS A 111 24.90 13.69 1.89
C LYS A 111 25.64 12.70 0.94
N PRO A 112 26.80 13.08 0.36
CA PRO A 112 27.55 12.21 -0.56
C PRO A 112 27.82 10.79 -0.02
N ALA A 113 28.07 10.65 1.27
CA ALA A 113 28.29 9.35 1.89
C ALA A 113 27.05 8.43 1.82
N LEU A 114 25.83 9.00 1.93
CA LEU A 114 24.58 8.24 1.83
C LEU A 114 24.23 7.93 0.36
N LEU A 115 24.51 8.85 -0.56
CA LEU A 115 24.36 8.61 -1.99
C LEU A 115 25.26 7.46 -2.45
N LYS A 116 26.49 7.39 -1.95
CA LYS A 116 27.38 6.25 -2.22
C LYS A 116 26.77 4.93 -1.75
N GLN A 117 26.23 4.89 -0.53
CA GLN A 117 25.55 3.68 -0.02
C GLN A 117 24.31 3.31 -0.85
N MET A 118 23.56 4.32 -1.30
CA MET A 118 22.43 4.12 -2.19
C MET A 118 22.85 3.49 -3.53
N GLU A 119 23.92 3.98 -4.17
CA GLU A 119 24.46 3.43 -5.42
C GLU A 119 24.93 1.97 -5.26
N GLU A 120 25.60 1.66 -4.16
CA GLU A 120 26.20 0.34 -3.92
C GLU A 120 25.16 -0.71 -3.51
N ASN A 121 24.16 -0.34 -2.67
CA ASN A 121 23.33 -1.29 -1.94
C ASN A 121 21.81 -1.14 -2.20
N VAL A 122 21.37 -0.14 -2.96
CA VAL A 122 19.95 0.04 -3.28
C VAL A 122 19.72 -0.19 -4.78
N ARG A 123 18.69 -1.00 -5.08
CA ARG A 123 18.22 -1.22 -6.45
C ARG A 123 16.87 -0.54 -6.61
N PHE A 124 16.82 0.44 -7.49
CA PHE A 124 15.59 1.05 -7.98
C PHE A 124 15.13 0.26 -9.20
N ILE A 125 14.02 -0.43 -9.05
CA ILE A 125 13.50 -1.36 -10.05
C ILE A 125 12.23 -0.76 -10.65
N THR A 126 12.33 -0.27 -11.88
CA THR A 126 11.16 0.11 -12.65
C THR A 126 10.41 -1.14 -13.07
N VAL A 127 9.11 -1.14 -12.84
CA VAL A 127 8.19 -2.20 -13.26
C VAL A 127 7.18 -1.66 -14.28
N GLU A 128 6.84 -2.52 -15.24
CA GLU A 128 5.88 -2.22 -16.29
C GLU A 128 4.53 -2.87 -16.01
N ASP A 129 3.49 -2.43 -16.74
CA ASP A 129 2.15 -3.02 -16.66
C ASP A 129 2.17 -4.51 -17.02
N GLY A 130 1.61 -5.35 -16.15
CA GLY A 130 1.60 -6.81 -16.28
C GLY A 130 2.94 -7.49 -15.92
N GLU A 131 3.95 -6.74 -15.53
CA GLU A 131 5.26 -7.32 -15.19
C GLU A 131 5.23 -8.08 -13.86
N THR A 132 5.83 -9.28 -13.87
CA THR A 132 5.93 -10.15 -12.69
C THR A 132 7.36 -10.19 -12.14
N ARG A 133 7.50 -10.04 -10.83
CA ARG A 133 8.76 -10.19 -10.09
C ARG A 133 8.61 -11.20 -8.95
N ARG A 134 9.73 -11.78 -8.52
CA ARG A 134 9.76 -12.64 -7.33
C ARG A 134 10.07 -11.80 -6.09
N ILE A 135 9.11 -11.73 -5.17
CA ILE A 135 9.22 -11.03 -3.88
C ILE A 135 8.78 -12.00 -2.79
N MET A 136 9.53 -12.12 -1.70
CA MET A 136 9.27 -13.09 -0.63
C MET A 136 9.06 -14.53 -1.17
N GLY A 137 9.79 -14.90 -2.23
CA GLY A 137 9.65 -16.22 -2.86
C GLY A 137 8.37 -16.45 -3.67
N ARG A 138 7.51 -15.44 -3.86
CA ARG A 138 6.22 -15.48 -4.58
C ARG A 138 6.25 -14.64 -5.83
N ASN A 139 5.35 -14.94 -6.77
CA ASN A 139 5.11 -14.07 -7.91
C ASN A 139 4.27 -12.87 -7.48
N VAL A 140 4.76 -11.69 -7.81
CA VAL A 140 4.06 -10.40 -7.65
C VAL A 140 3.97 -9.78 -9.03
N THR A 141 2.74 -9.58 -9.53
CA THR A 141 2.49 -8.94 -10.82
C THR A 141 1.99 -7.53 -10.56
N PHE A 142 2.69 -6.55 -11.11
CA PHE A 142 2.33 -5.14 -11.03
C PHE A 142 1.46 -4.76 -12.21
N PHE A 143 0.49 -3.88 -12.00
CA PHE A 143 -0.41 -3.44 -13.07
C PHE A 143 -0.79 -1.96 -12.94
N ASP A 144 -0.96 -1.30 -14.08
CA ASP A 144 -1.44 0.07 -14.15
C ASP A 144 -2.94 0.09 -13.81
N ILE A 145 -3.33 0.86 -12.81
CA ILE A 145 -4.74 0.98 -12.41
C ILE A 145 -5.55 1.91 -13.32
N GLY A 146 -4.90 2.55 -14.29
CA GLY A 146 -5.54 3.53 -15.19
C GLY A 146 -5.92 4.83 -14.50
N SER A 147 -5.15 5.26 -13.50
CA SER A 147 -5.39 6.50 -12.77
C SER A 147 -5.42 7.72 -13.69
N VAL A 148 -6.32 8.65 -13.40
CA VAL A 148 -6.45 9.94 -14.11
C VAL A 148 -5.77 11.09 -13.37
N LYS A 149 -5.45 10.91 -12.08
CA LYS A 149 -4.78 11.92 -11.24
C LYS A 149 -3.27 11.90 -11.44
N ALA A 150 -2.67 10.73 -11.31
CA ALA A 150 -1.25 10.50 -11.46
C ALA A 150 -1.03 9.03 -11.84
N LYS A 151 -0.03 8.71 -12.64
CA LYS A 151 0.29 7.30 -12.94
C LYS A 151 0.44 6.53 -11.63
N GLN A 152 -0.30 5.43 -11.51
CA GLN A 152 -0.38 4.63 -10.31
C GLN A 152 -0.46 3.15 -10.65
N PHE A 153 0.28 2.33 -9.90
CA PHE A 153 0.26 0.88 -10.04
C PHE A 153 -0.32 0.23 -8.80
N GLY A 154 -1.13 -0.82 -9.04
CA GLY A 154 -1.49 -1.83 -8.07
C GLY A 154 -0.59 -3.07 -8.24
N PHE A 155 -0.87 -4.09 -7.45
CA PHE A 155 -0.22 -5.39 -7.61
C PHE A 155 -1.15 -6.54 -7.22
N THR A 156 -0.87 -7.72 -7.76
CA THR A 156 -1.41 -9.00 -7.27
C THR A 156 -0.25 -9.91 -6.85
N MET A 157 -0.38 -10.57 -5.70
CA MET A 157 0.63 -11.45 -5.11
C MET A 157 0.02 -12.82 -4.83
N GLU A 158 0.73 -13.89 -5.19
CA GLU A 158 0.40 -15.24 -4.73
C GLU A 158 0.49 -15.31 -3.20
N LEU A 159 -0.51 -15.90 -2.53
CA LEU A 159 -0.46 -16.09 -1.07
C LEU A 159 0.50 -17.21 -0.66
N GLU A 160 0.65 -18.21 -1.52
CA GLU A 160 1.65 -19.27 -1.41
C GLU A 160 2.42 -19.39 -2.72
N ALA A 161 3.70 -19.72 -2.65
CA ALA A 161 4.56 -19.83 -3.83
C ALA A 161 4.01 -20.89 -4.81
N GLY A 162 3.64 -20.46 -6.02
CA GLY A 162 3.02 -21.31 -7.05
C GLY A 162 1.55 -21.66 -6.77
N GLY A 163 0.92 -21.06 -5.74
CA GLY A 163 -0.48 -21.22 -5.41
C GLY A 163 -1.41 -20.46 -6.34
N LYS A 164 -2.69 -20.82 -6.30
CA LYS A 164 -3.73 -20.12 -7.09
C LYS A 164 -4.38 -18.97 -6.35
N GLU A 165 -4.35 -19.00 -5.01
CA GLU A 165 -4.92 -17.94 -4.19
C GLU A 165 -4.02 -16.72 -4.18
N ARG A 166 -4.63 -15.54 -4.34
CA ARG A 166 -3.90 -14.29 -4.44
C ARG A 166 -4.52 -13.18 -3.61
N LEU A 167 -3.65 -12.24 -3.21
CA LEU A 167 -4.01 -10.94 -2.69
C LEU A 167 -3.81 -9.92 -3.81
N THR A 168 -4.79 -9.05 -4.00
CA THR A 168 -4.71 -7.93 -4.96
C THR A 168 -4.89 -6.61 -4.22
N CYS A 169 -4.01 -5.64 -4.49
CA CYS A 169 -4.09 -4.26 -4.00
C CYS A 169 -4.31 -3.32 -5.17
N CYS A 170 -5.36 -2.51 -5.10
CA CYS A 170 -5.80 -1.66 -6.21
C CYS A 170 -5.25 -0.22 -6.16
N GLY A 171 -4.40 0.10 -5.19
CA GLY A 171 -3.97 1.49 -5.01
C GLY A 171 -5.02 2.35 -4.28
N ASP A 172 -5.06 3.67 -4.56
CA ASP A 172 -5.93 4.64 -3.88
C ASP A 172 -7.03 5.25 -4.77
N GLU A 173 -7.40 4.56 -5.84
CA GLU A 173 -8.55 4.89 -6.69
C GLU A 173 -9.45 3.66 -6.89
N PRO A 174 -10.73 3.88 -7.29
CA PRO A 174 -11.64 2.80 -7.62
C PRO A 174 -11.05 1.84 -8.65
N LEU A 175 -11.25 0.53 -8.46
CA LEU A 175 -10.78 -0.49 -9.38
C LEU A 175 -11.44 -0.36 -10.75
N LYS A 176 -10.68 0.07 -11.74
CA LYS A 176 -11.13 0.24 -13.13
C LYS A 176 -11.06 -1.07 -13.91
N ALA A 177 -11.71 -1.08 -15.09
CA ALA A 177 -11.82 -2.27 -15.94
C ALA A 177 -10.46 -2.93 -16.26
N CYS A 178 -9.39 -2.12 -16.45
CA CYS A 178 -8.03 -2.62 -16.72
C CYS A 178 -7.47 -3.48 -15.59
N GLY A 179 -7.82 -3.19 -14.33
CA GLY A 179 -7.35 -3.91 -13.16
C GLY A 179 -8.22 -5.11 -12.75
N GLN A 180 -9.47 -5.22 -13.23
CA GLN A 180 -10.42 -6.22 -12.75
C GLN A 180 -9.92 -7.66 -12.91
N GLN A 181 -9.23 -7.98 -13.99
CA GLN A 181 -8.65 -9.30 -14.24
C GLN A 181 -7.70 -9.78 -13.11
N TYR A 182 -7.05 -8.86 -12.41
CA TYR A 182 -6.15 -9.16 -11.30
C TYR A 182 -6.89 -9.36 -9.97
N ALA A 183 -8.11 -8.82 -9.85
CA ALA A 183 -8.94 -8.92 -8.65
C ALA A 183 -10.02 -10.01 -8.74
N GLU A 184 -10.40 -10.45 -9.96
CA GLU A 184 -11.44 -11.45 -10.16
C GLU A 184 -11.12 -12.77 -9.44
N GLY A 185 -12.01 -13.19 -8.53
CA GLY A 185 -11.84 -14.38 -7.71
C GLY A 185 -10.67 -14.32 -6.71
N ALA A 186 -10.13 -13.14 -6.42
CA ALA A 186 -9.05 -13.01 -5.46
C ALA A 186 -9.48 -13.50 -4.06
N ARG A 187 -8.55 -14.14 -3.33
CA ARG A 187 -8.77 -14.50 -1.94
C ARG A 187 -8.89 -13.25 -1.06
N TRP A 188 -8.05 -12.24 -1.34
CA TRP A 188 -8.02 -10.96 -0.65
C TRP A 188 -7.96 -9.81 -1.65
N LEU A 189 -8.82 -8.82 -1.46
CA LEU A 189 -8.78 -7.55 -2.17
C LEU A 189 -8.56 -6.42 -1.17
N LEU A 190 -7.52 -5.64 -1.36
CA LEU A 190 -7.28 -4.38 -0.69
C LEU A 190 -7.78 -3.27 -1.62
N HIS A 191 -8.82 -2.56 -1.19
CA HIS A 191 -9.49 -1.51 -1.99
C HIS A 191 -9.69 -0.26 -1.16
N GLU A 192 -9.48 0.91 -1.77
CA GLU A 192 -9.80 2.16 -1.11
C GLU A 192 -11.30 2.32 -0.89
N ALA A 193 -11.68 3.00 0.19
CA ALA A 193 -13.04 3.44 0.47
C ALA A 193 -12.99 4.73 1.29
N PHE A 194 -13.24 5.83 0.63
CA PHE A 194 -13.04 7.15 1.22
C PHE A 194 -14.03 7.44 2.35
N CYS A 195 -15.32 7.21 2.12
CA CYS A 195 -16.40 7.47 3.07
C CYS A 195 -17.60 6.54 2.83
N GLU A 196 -18.62 6.60 3.72
CA GLU A 196 -19.91 5.97 3.45
C GLU A 196 -20.64 6.63 2.27
N ASP A 197 -21.48 5.90 1.55
CA ASP A 197 -22.24 6.36 0.39
C ASP A 197 -23.13 7.58 0.73
N ALA A 198 -23.77 7.55 1.89
CA ALA A 198 -24.59 8.68 2.36
C ALA A 198 -23.78 9.96 2.66
N GLN A 199 -22.47 9.87 2.76
CA GLN A 199 -21.56 10.98 3.05
C GLN A 199 -20.82 11.48 1.81
N GLU A 200 -21.03 10.87 0.64
CA GLU A 200 -20.36 11.22 -0.61
C GLU A 200 -20.45 12.72 -0.89
N ALA A 201 -21.68 13.29 -0.82
CA ALA A 201 -21.90 14.72 -1.08
C ALA A 201 -21.21 15.65 -0.06
N PHE A 202 -20.92 15.19 1.15
CA PHE A 202 -20.20 15.95 2.16
C PHE A 202 -18.68 15.91 1.94
N PHE A 203 -18.15 14.75 1.57
CA PHE A 203 -16.73 14.56 1.36
C PHE A 203 -16.27 14.78 -0.08
N HIS A 204 -17.21 14.86 -1.03
CA HIS A 204 -16.93 14.99 -2.48
C HIS A 204 -16.03 13.87 -3.01
N ALA A 205 -16.23 12.64 -2.51
CA ALA A 205 -15.36 11.50 -2.83
C ALA A 205 -15.17 11.30 -4.34
N HIS A 206 -16.25 11.39 -5.12
CA HIS A 206 -16.20 11.23 -6.58
C HIS A 206 -15.46 12.36 -7.30
N GLU A 207 -15.49 13.60 -6.77
CA GLU A 207 -14.73 14.73 -7.32
C GLU A 207 -13.22 14.50 -7.15
N TYR A 208 -12.85 13.79 -6.10
CA TYR A 208 -11.46 13.37 -5.84
C TYR A 208 -11.11 12.00 -6.40
N PHE A 209 -12.00 11.40 -7.21
CA PHE A 209 -11.82 10.09 -7.84
C PHE A 209 -11.65 8.94 -6.84
N HIS A 210 -12.42 8.96 -5.75
CA HIS A 210 -12.47 7.90 -4.76
C HIS A 210 -13.83 7.20 -4.76
N SER A 211 -13.86 5.95 -4.27
CA SER A 211 -15.10 5.21 -4.05
C SER A 211 -15.67 5.40 -2.65
N THR A 212 -16.97 5.16 -2.55
CA THR A 212 -17.64 4.97 -1.27
C THR A 212 -17.47 3.51 -0.80
N VAL A 213 -17.78 3.25 0.47
CA VAL A 213 -17.79 1.88 1.04
C VAL A 213 -18.71 0.97 0.22
N LYS A 214 -19.89 1.44 -0.13
CA LYS A 214 -20.85 0.70 -0.96
C LYS A 214 -20.24 0.29 -2.29
N GLU A 215 -19.67 1.23 -3.04
CA GLU A 215 -19.08 0.97 -4.37
C GLU A 215 -17.91 0.00 -4.32
N ALA A 216 -17.05 0.10 -3.30
CA ALA A 216 -15.96 -0.84 -3.07
C ALA A 216 -16.50 -2.25 -2.79
N CYS A 217 -17.55 -2.35 -1.96
CA CYS A 217 -18.21 -3.62 -1.61
C CYS A 217 -18.94 -4.24 -2.80
N GLU A 218 -19.70 -3.47 -3.56
CA GLU A 218 -20.37 -3.95 -4.80
C GLU A 218 -19.36 -4.44 -5.83
N THR A 219 -18.20 -3.76 -5.94
CA THR A 219 -17.11 -4.19 -6.82
C THR A 219 -16.52 -5.52 -6.38
N ALA A 220 -16.25 -5.70 -5.09
CA ALA A 220 -15.73 -6.94 -4.54
C ALA A 220 -16.72 -8.11 -4.71
N GLU A 221 -18.02 -7.88 -4.45
CA GLU A 221 -19.08 -8.89 -4.64
C GLU A 221 -19.16 -9.33 -6.09
N ARG A 222 -19.23 -8.38 -7.03
CA ARG A 222 -19.31 -8.65 -8.46
C ARG A 222 -18.10 -9.44 -9.00
N LEU A 223 -16.92 -9.20 -8.44
CA LEU A 223 -15.68 -9.90 -8.83
C LEU A 223 -15.49 -11.24 -8.12
N GLY A 224 -16.41 -11.66 -7.24
CA GLY A 224 -16.31 -12.92 -6.51
C GLY A 224 -15.14 -12.99 -5.53
N VAL A 225 -14.70 -11.85 -5.01
CA VAL A 225 -13.67 -11.73 -3.98
C VAL A 225 -14.10 -12.46 -2.71
N LYS A 226 -13.18 -13.06 -1.96
CA LYS A 226 -13.53 -13.77 -0.72
C LYS A 226 -13.43 -12.87 0.52
N ASN A 227 -12.41 -12.02 0.56
CA ASN A 227 -12.19 -11.10 1.68
C ASN A 227 -11.80 -9.72 1.14
N LEU A 228 -12.47 -8.68 1.64
CA LEU A 228 -12.25 -7.28 1.28
C LEU A 228 -11.68 -6.52 2.48
N VAL A 229 -10.56 -5.82 2.26
CA VAL A 229 -9.97 -4.89 3.23
C VAL A 229 -10.16 -3.47 2.69
N LEU A 230 -10.86 -2.63 3.45
CA LEU A 230 -11.07 -1.22 3.11
C LEU A 230 -10.02 -0.35 3.79
N TYR A 231 -9.45 0.57 3.06
CA TYR A 231 -8.45 1.53 3.55
C TYR A 231 -8.55 2.86 2.79
N HIS A 232 -7.61 3.78 3.02
CA HIS A 232 -7.54 5.12 2.41
C HIS A 232 -8.80 5.95 2.68
N SER A 233 -9.19 5.98 3.94
CA SER A 233 -10.47 6.50 4.41
C SER A 233 -10.32 7.85 5.09
N GLU A 234 -11.44 8.57 5.23
CA GLU A 234 -11.56 9.79 6.02
C GLU A 234 -11.29 9.54 7.53
N ASP A 235 -10.97 10.60 8.29
CA ASP A 235 -10.74 10.53 9.72
C ASP A 235 -11.65 11.46 10.56
N VAL A 236 -12.65 12.09 9.94
CA VAL A 236 -13.59 12.96 10.65
C VAL A 236 -14.36 12.14 11.68
N PHE A 237 -14.81 10.95 11.26
CA PHE A 237 -15.55 10.01 12.09
C PHE A 237 -14.72 8.78 12.51
N LEU A 238 -13.43 8.95 12.71
CA LEU A 238 -12.46 7.86 12.93
C LEU A 238 -12.91 6.86 14.01
N GLU A 239 -13.41 7.32 15.16
CA GLU A 239 -13.83 6.45 16.27
C GLU A 239 -15.05 5.56 15.91
N GLU A 240 -15.88 6.02 14.99
CA GLU A 240 -17.07 5.29 14.53
C GLU A 240 -16.85 4.60 13.19
N ARG A 241 -15.83 4.98 12.43
CA ARG A 241 -15.56 4.58 11.04
C ARG A 241 -15.69 3.07 10.85
N LYS A 242 -14.97 2.28 11.64
CA LYS A 242 -14.97 0.82 11.56
C LYS A 242 -16.38 0.24 11.70
N ARG A 243 -17.12 0.66 12.71
CA ARG A 243 -18.50 0.21 12.96
C ARG A 243 -19.44 0.61 11.80
N ARG A 244 -19.33 1.84 11.33
CA ARG A 244 -20.19 2.41 10.29
C ARG A 244 -19.92 1.73 8.94
N TYR A 245 -18.63 1.63 8.52
CA TYR A 245 -18.24 0.99 7.27
C TYR A 245 -18.61 -0.50 7.24
N LEU A 246 -18.44 -1.22 8.35
CA LEU A 246 -18.90 -2.60 8.45
C LEU A 246 -20.41 -2.73 8.34
N ALA A 247 -21.17 -1.81 8.95
CA ALA A 247 -22.63 -1.85 8.90
C ALA A 247 -23.18 -1.56 7.50
N GLU A 248 -22.57 -0.62 6.76
CA GLU A 248 -22.91 -0.34 5.37
C GLU A 248 -22.45 -1.47 4.45
N GLY A 249 -21.17 -1.82 4.49
CA GLY A 249 -20.58 -2.73 3.53
C GLY A 249 -21.17 -4.14 3.55
N ARG A 250 -21.60 -4.63 4.72
CA ARG A 250 -22.30 -5.93 4.85
C ARG A 250 -23.66 -5.99 4.14
N GLN A 251 -24.21 -4.87 3.70
CA GLN A 251 -25.41 -4.84 2.87
C GLN A 251 -25.11 -5.14 1.40
N PHE A 252 -23.85 -5.00 0.98
CA PHE A 252 -23.43 -5.06 -0.41
C PHE A 252 -22.35 -6.13 -0.69
N PHE A 253 -21.75 -6.68 0.37
CA PHE A 253 -20.70 -7.70 0.24
C PHE A 253 -20.94 -8.85 1.21
N SER A 254 -21.02 -10.06 0.66
CA SER A 254 -21.31 -11.30 1.40
C SER A 254 -20.07 -12.00 1.97
N GLY A 255 -18.88 -11.63 1.51
CA GLY A 255 -17.61 -12.19 1.95
C GLY A 255 -17.09 -11.63 3.27
N GLY A 256 -15.84 -11.94 3.61
CA GLY A 256 -15.17 -11.38 4.77
C GLY A 256 -14.85 -9.89 4.57
N LEU A 257 -15.44 -9.02 5.38
CA LEU A 257 -15.23 -7.56 5.30
C LEU A 257 -14.40 -7.07 6.48
N TYR A 258 -13.31 -6.37 6.19
CA TYR A 258 -12.35 -5.83 7.15
C TYR A 258 -12.17 -4.33 6.95
N VAL A 259 -12.24 -3.59 8.04
CA VAL A 259 -11.99 -2.14 8.10
C VAL A 259 -10.95 -1.93 9.21
N PRO A 260 -9.66 -2.06 8.90
CA PRO A 260 -8.62 -1.95 9.91
C PRO A 260 -8.47 -0.54 10.45
N ASP A 261 -8.06 -0.46 11.70
CA ASP A 261 -7.46 0.73 12.27
C ASP A 261 -5.95 0.73 12.03
N ASP A 262 -5.28 1.86 12.26
CA ASP A 262 -3.81 1.90 12.24
C ASP A 262 -3.24 0.86 13.21
N LEU A 263 -2.15 0.22 12.82
CA LEU A 263 -1.42 -0.82 13.55
C LEU A 263 -2.16 -2.17 13.68
N GLU A 264 -3.35 -2.30 13.10
CA GLU A 264 -4.07 -3.57 13.12
C GLU A 264 -3.41 -4.63 12.22
N VAL A 265 -3.41 -5.86 12.69
CA VAL A 265 -2.85 -7.01 11.97
C VAL A 265 -3.97 -7.93 11.53
N ILE A 266 -3.99 -8.28 10.24
CA ILE A 266 -4.95 -9.22 9.66
C ILE A 266 -4.18 -10.47 9.21
N GLU A 267 -4.60 -11.64 9.68
CA GLU A 267 -4.07 -12.93 9.22
C GLU A 267 -4.68 -13.29 7.86
N LEU A 268 -3.83 -13.40 6.84
CA LEU A 268 -4.24 -13.74 5.47
C LEU A 268 -4.20 -15.26 5.26
N ILE A 269 -5.11 -15.98 5.93
CA ILE A 269 -5.19 -17.43 5.87
C ILE A 269 -6.10 -17.88 4.72
#